data_dd57c4cca915a8ff39604c344a6f23b5
#
_entry.id   dd57c4cca915a8ff39604c344a6f23b5
#
_cell.length_a   1.000
_cell.length_b   1.000
_cell.length_c   1.000
_cell.angle_alpha   90.00
_cell.angle_beta   90.00
_cell.angle_gamma   90.00
#
_symmetry.space_group_name_H-M   'P 1'
#
loop_
_entity.id
_entity.type
_entity.pdbx_description
1 polymer ?
#
loop_
_entity_poly.entity_id
_entity_poly.type
_entity_poly.pdbx_seq_one_letter_code
_entity_poly.pdbx_strand_id
1 'polypeptide(L)'
;IAKSAIFAETEALSIAYDPAVVYCKSGAKPFVTVKAGDVTLTQGVDYTVKYTANTKVYEDGTFKQKNPPTITITGKGNYTGAKRTVHYTISAKDLTGVTDIVMTAEDKVYNQKKPKDCSTKVVITDGDGKVLKAGTDYERKLKYFMEDTEVSGDTEFHVGDTVKVVASGKGNYTGEISTSFRIVPTALGKAAIVIKDQVYTGNEISLSAQDFQTARIGNAKTGTNLVYGEDYVIVAGSYRNGIWKGTASVTLQGIGNYGGTKIVKFKIKAKPVG
;
A
#
# COMPACT_ATOMS: atom_id res chain seq x y z
N ILE A 1 -46.75 11.71 36.00
CA ILE A 1 -47.12 11.89 34.59
C ILE A 1 -47.11 10.49 33.95
N ALA A 2 -48.26 10.05 33.42
CA ALA A 2 -48.38 8.77 32.75
C ALA A 2 -47.46 8.78 31.50
N LYS A 3 -46.70 7.70 31.27
CA LYS A 3 -45.91 7.55 30.05
C LYS A 3 -46.84 7.37 28.84
N SER A 4 -46.61 8.08 27.76
CA SER A 4 -47.35 7.88 26.54
C SER A 4 -47.00 6.56 25.89
N ALA A 5 -47.98 5.76 25.50
CA ALA A 5 -47.80 4.45 24.88
C ALA A 5 -47.62 4.57 23.34
N ILE A 6 -46.91 5.58 22.87
CA ILE A 6 -46.76 5.95 21.43
C ILE A 6 -46.18 4.80 20.58
N PHE A 7 -45.46 3.88 21.19
CA PHE A 7 -44.96 2.69 20.50
C PHE A 7 -45.98 1.52 20.47
N ALA A 8 -47.19 1.73 20.95
CA ALA A 8 -48.31 0.79 20.76
C ALA A 8 -48.84 0.82 19.32
N GLU A 9 -49.52 -0.23 18.86
CA GLU A 9 -49.97 -0.39 17.46
C GLU A 9 -51.05 0.62 17.04
N THR A 10 -51.63 1.37 17.97
CA THR A 10 -52.80 2.23 17.77
C THR A 10 -52.51 3.70 17.50
N GLU A 11 -51.24 4.15 17.61
CA GLU A 11 -50.90 5.55 17.38
C GLU A 11 -50.03 5.75 16.13
N ALA A 12 -50.21 6.88 15.44
CA ALA A 12 -49.50 7.26 14.21
C ALA A 12 -48.02 7.57 14.48
N LEU A 13 -47.21 6.51 14.65
CA LEU A 13 -45.77 6.65 14.71
C LEU A 13 -45.19 6.65 13.30
N SER A 14 -44.54 7.75 12.95
CA SER A 14 -43.79 7.87 11.67
C SER A 14 -42.29 7.65 11.93
N ILE A 15 -41.71 6.74 11.15
CA ILE A 15 -40.26 6.44 11.19
C ILE A 15 -39.74 6.75 9.79
N ALA A 16 -38.91 7.79 9.68
CA ALA A 16 -38.18 8.12 8.47
C ALA A 16 -36.70 7.73 8.60
N TYR A 17 -36.20 7.05 7.61
CA TYR A 17 -34.80 6.63 7.52
C TYR A 17 -34.44 6.45 6.05
N ASP A 18 -33.14 6.42 5.74
CA ASP A 18 -32.65 6.05 4.41
C ASP A 18 -32.73 4.52 4.24
N PRO A 19 -33.58 4.02 3.31
CA PRO A 19 -33.77 2.58 3.09
C PRO A 19 -32.56 1.90 2.40
N ALA A 20 -31.63 2.68 1.85
CA ALA A 20 -30.45 2.19 1.13
C ALA A 20 -29.21 3.02 1.48
N VAL A 21 -28.22 2.40 2.09
CA VAL A 21 -26.99 3.07 2.49
C VAL A 21 -25.77 2.34 1.93
N VAL A 22 -24.65 3.05 1.80
CA VAL A 22 -23.38 2.46 1.38
C VAL A 22 -22.69 1.79 2.55
N TYR A 23 -22.00 0.69 2.28
CA TYR A 23 -21.19 0.00 3.26
C TYR A 23 -20.18 0.94 3.94
N CYS A 24 -20.09 0.80 5.25
CA CYS A 24 -19.07 1.43 6.08
C CYS A 24 -18.48 0.38 7.02
N LYS A 25 -17.15 0.34 7.13
CA LYS A 25 -16.45 -0.70 7.92
C LYS A 25 -16.72 -0.61 9.42
N SER A 26 -17.06 0.57 9.92
CA SER A 26 -17.52 0.82 11.29
C SER A 26 -19.01 0.44 11.52
N GLY A 27 -19.70 0.00 10.46
CA GLY A 27 -21.11 -0.35 10.42
C GLY A 27 -21.98 0.74 9.80
N ALA A 28 -22.70 0.39 8.73
CA ALA A 28 -23.65 1.25 8.05
C ALA A 28 -24.83 1.57 8.97
N LYS A 29 -25.09 2.85 9.22
CA LYS A 29 -26.11 3.32 10.18
C LYS A 29 -26.90 4.46 9.56
N PRO A 30 -28.04 4.16 8.90
CA PRO A 30 -28.93 5.19 8.41
C PRO A 30 -29.35 6.17 9.52
N PHE A 31 -29.44 7.44 9.18
CA PHE A 31 -30.04 8.41 10.11
C PHE A 31 -31.54 8.10 10.29
N VAL A 32 -32.02 8.17 11.53
CA VAL A 32 -33.40 7.83 11.86
C VAL A 32 -34.09 9.04 12.49
N THR A 33 -35.22 9.43 11.95
CA THR A 33 -36.15 10.42 12.54
C THR A 33 -37.43 9.72 12.94
N VAL A 34 -37.88 9.96 14.16
CA VAL A 34 -39.13 9.41 14.70
C VAL A 34 -40.06 10.56 15.05
N LYS A 35 -41.31 10.47 14.61
CA LYS A 35 -42.38 11.43 14.98
C LYS A 35 -43.57 10.69 15.60
N ALA A 36 -44.17 11.34 16.57
CA ALA A 36 -45.44 10.93 17.16
C ALA A 36 -46.48 12.01 16.82
N GLY A 37 -47.34 11.74 15.82
CA GLY A 37 -48.15 12.77 15.19
C GLY A 37 -47.22 13.87 14.62
N ASP A 38 -47.46 15.12 15.01
CA ASP A 38 -46.63 16.27 14.58
C ASP A 38 -45.38 16.51 15.41
N VAL A 39 -45.21 15.76 16.51
CA VAL A 39 -44.07 15.95 17.43
C VAL A 39 -42.86 15.12 16.98
N THR A 40 -41.74 15.77 16.69
CA THR A 40 -40.47 15.10 16.45
C THR A 40 -39.83 14.69 17.78
N LEU A 41 -39.52 13.40 17.92
CA LEU A 41 -38.92 12.83 19.13
C LEU A 41 -37.40 12.96 19.07
N THR A 42 -36.80 13.05 20.26
CA THR A 42 -35.33 13.21 20.43
C THR A 42 -34.67 11.85 20.75
N GLN A 43 -33.75 11.40 19.89
CA GLN A 43 -32.98 10.19 20.14
C GLN A 43 -32.13 10.33 21.40
N GLY A 44 -32.07 9.30 22.23
CA GLY A 44 -31.41 9.29 23.52
C GLY A 44 -32.28 9.80 24.69
N VAL A 45 -33.29 10.62 24.44
CA VAL A 45 -34.26 11.14 25.41
C VAL A 45 -35.57 10.36 25.31
N ASP A 46 -36.18 10.38 24.16
CA ASP A 46 -37.52 9.83 23.92
C ASP A 46 -37.52 8.43 23.35
N TYR A 47 -36.44 8.07 22.64
CA TYR A 47 -36.22 6.73 22.09
C TYR A 47 -34.74 6.38 21.98
N THR A 48 -34.44 5.10 21.80
CA THR A 48 -33.13 4.57 21.47
C THR A 48 -33.17 3.83 20.15
N VAL A 49 -32.04 3.81 19.43
CA VAL A 49 -31.87 3.10 18.17
C VAL A 49 -30.77 2.04 18.33
N LYS A 50 -31.05 0.82 17.88
CA LYS A 50 -30.08 -0.26 17.80
C LYS A 50 -30.01 -0.77 16.37
N TYR A 51 -28.79 -0.85 15.83
CA TYR A 51 -28.49 -1.45 14.52
C TYR A 51 -27.95 -2.87 14.71
N THR A 52 -28.39 -3.78 13.84
CA THR A 52 -27.86 -5.16 13.77
C THR A 52 -27.65 -5.58 12.33
N ALA A 53 -26.74 -6.53 12.09
CA ALA A 53 -26.35 -7.03 10.77
C ALA A 53 -25.89 -5.92 9.78
N ASN A 54 -25.29 -4.85 10.29
CA ASN A 54 -24.99 -3.63 9.55
C ASN A 54 -23.52 -3.51 9.11
N THR A 55 -22.79 -4.63 9.09
CA THR A 55 -21.34 -4.66 8.79
C THR A 55 -20.98 -5.43 7.52
N LYS A 56 -21.97 -5.73 6.69
CA LYS A 56 -21.80 -6.43 5.41
C LYS A 56 -22.80 -5.89 4.39
N VAL A 57 -22.44 -5.99 3.12
CA VAL A 57 -23.33 -5.75 2.00
C VAL A 57 -24.56 -6.65 2.10
N TYR A 58 -25.72 -6.08 1.86
CA TYR A 58 -27.01 -6.73 1.81
C TYR A 58 -27.93 -5.97 0.82
N GLU A 59 -28.09 -6.51 -0.38
CA GLU A 59 -28.80 -5.85 -1.48
C GLU A 59 -30.21 -6.45 -1.73
N ASP A 60 -30.55 -7.52 -0.99
CA ASP A 60 -31.89 -8.13 -1.10
C ASP A 60 -32.97 -7.25 -0.49
N GLY A 61 -33.59 -6.41 -1.30
CA GLY A 61 -34.71 -5.53 -0.88
C GLY A 61 -35.97 -6.28 -0.45
N THR A 62 -36.04 -7.61 -0.59
CA THR A 62 -37.16 -8.41 -0.07
C THR A 62 -37.00 -8.77 1.40
N PHE A 63 -35.78 -8.63 1.95
CA PHE A 63 -35.37 -8.98 3.31
C PHE A 63 -35.68 -10.43 3.72
N LYS A 64 -35.80 -11.33 2.75
CA LYS A 64 -36.05 -12.76 2.97
C LYS A 64 -34.77 -13.57 3.25
N GLN A 65 -33.62 -13.04 2.86
CA GLN A 65 -32.33 -13.68 3.19
C GLN A 65 -32.06 -13.58 4.70
N LYS A 66 -31.27 -14.52 5.20
CA LYS A 66 -30.91 -14.59 6.62
C LYS A 66 -30.19 -13.32 7.09
N ASN A 67 -30.60 -12.80 8.26
CA ASN A 67 -29.99 -11.65 8.96
C ASN A 67 -29.99 -10.34 8.12
N PRO A 68 -31.17 -9.81 7.73
CA PRO A 68 -31.24 -8.51 7.07
C PRO A 68 -30.74 -7.39 8.01
N PRO A 69 -30.13 -6.34 7.48
CA PRO A 69 -29.80 -5.15 8.25
C PRO A 69 -31.05 -4.56 8.88
N THR A 70 -30.95 -4.30 10.18
CA THR A 70 -32.15 -4.01 10.98
C THR A 70 -31.90 -2.82 11.89
N ILE A 71 -32.89 -1.91 11.92
CA ILE A 71 -33.00 -0.83 12.89
C ILE A 71 -34.10 -1.21 13.88
N THR A 72 -33.77 -1.29 15.15
CA THR A 72 -34.74 -1.46 16.23
C THR A 72 -34.86 -0.18 17.02
N ILE A 73 -36.04 0.37 17.08
CA ILE A 73 -36.39 1.59 17.82
C ILE A 73 -37.14 1.18 19.07
N THR A 74 -36.70 1.70 20.22
CA THR A 74 -37.30 1.40 21.52
C THR A 74 -37.60 2.71 22.23
N GLY A 75 -38.85 2.91 22.67
CA GLY A 75 -39.25 4.07 23.44
C GLY A 75 -38.51 4.19 24.76
N LYS A 76 -38.28 5.42 25.19
CA LYS A 76 -37.52 5.79 26.39
C LYS A 76 -38.18 7.04 27.04
N GLY A 77 -37.84 7.34 28.28
CA GLY A 77 -38.28 8.53 28.97
C GLY A 77 -39.83 8.55 29.16
N ASN A 78 -40.47 9.51 28.57
CA ASN A 78 -41.92 9.68 28.61
C ASN A 78 -42.66 8.77 27.61
N TYR A 79 -41.92 8.04 26.78
CA TYR A 79 -42.49 7.16 25.76
C TYR A 79 -42.21 5.70 26.13
N THR A 80 -43.17 4.83 25.85
CA THR A 80 -43.07 3.40 26.10
C THR A 80 -43.86 2.63 25.05
N GLY A 81 -43.74 1.32 25.00
CA GLY A 81 -44.52 0.46 24.09
C GLY A 81 -43.66 -0.61 23.44
N ALA A 82 -44.22 -1.31 22.45
CA ALA A 82 -43.50 -2.35 21.70
C ALA A 82 -42.38 -1.74 20.85
N LYS A 83 -41.33 -2.53 20.69
CA LYS A 83 -40.23 -2.17 19.78
C LYS A 83 -40.75 -2.11 18.33
N ARG A 84 -40.28 -1.15 17.57
CA ARG A 84 -40.48 -1.08 16.13
C ARG A 84 -39.17 -1.50 15.41
N THR A 85 -39.35 -2.32 14.40
CA THR A 85 -38.23 -2.86 13.61
C THR A 85 -38.43 -2.55 12.16
N VAL A 86 -37.45 -1.96 11.51
CA VAL A 86 -37.41 -1.71 10.06
C VAL A 86 -36.13 -2.27 9.48
N HIS A 87 -36.15 -2.58 8.18
CA HIS A 87 -35.02 -3.12 7.44
C HIS A 87 -34.51 -2.12 6.41
N TYR A 88 -33.25 -2.24 6.03
CA TYR A 88 -32.64 -1.41 5.01
C TYR A 88 -31.61 -2.22 4.23
N THR A 89 -31.21 -1.74 3.05
CA THR A 89 -30.19 -2.34 2.21
C THR A 89 -28.83 -1.67 2.43
N ILE A 90 -27.77 -2.42 2.20
CA ILE A 90 -26.38 -1.95 2.27
C ILE A 90 -25.72 -2.31 0.95
N SER A 91 -25.43 -1.32 0.11
CA SER A 91 -24.68 -1.50 -1.14
C SER A 91 -23.18 -1.56 -0.89
N ALA A 92 -22.45 -2.19 -1.80
CA ALA A 92 -20.99 -2.20 -1.75
C ALA A 92 -20.43 -0.77 -1.88
N LYS A 93 -19.33 -0.50 -1.19
CA LYS A 93 -18.60 0.76 -1.34
C LYS A 93 -17.75 0.69 -2.60
N ASP A 94 -17.94 1.63 -3.52
CA ASP A 94 -17.17 1.72 -4.75
C ASP A 94 -15.77 2.28 -4.44
N LEU A 95 -14.73 1.62 -4.92
CA LEU A 95 -13.33 2.07 -4.83
C LEU A 95 -12.99 3.11 -5.89
N THR A 96 -13.84 3.23 -6.94
CA THR A 96 -13.54 4.07 -8.11
C THR A 96 -13.80 5.54 -7.80
N GLY A 97 -12.78 6.39 -7.98
CA GLY A 97 -12.93 7.85 -7.89
C GLY A 97 -13.28 8.39 -6.50
N VAL A 98 -13.18 7.59 -5.45
CA VAL A 98 -13.51 8.01 -4.07
C VAL A 98 -12.28 8.66 -3.43
N THR A 99 -12.43 9.90 -2.99
CA THR A 99 -11.32 10.71 -2.44
C THR A 99 -10.89 10.30 -1.02
N ASP A 100 -11.72 9.56 -0.32
CA ASP A 100 -11.46 9.10 1.05
C ASP A 100 -10.78 7.73 1.12
N ILE A 101 -10.59 7.03 -0.03
CA ILE A 101 -9.85 5.78 -0.10
C ILE A 101 -8.50 6.03 -0.78
N VAL A 102 -7.43 5.64 -0.11
CA VAL A 102 -6.07 5.86 -0.60
C VAL A 102 -5.37 4.52 -0.82
N MET A 103 -4.79 4.35 -2.00
CA MET A 103 -3.91 3.24 -2.34
C MET A 103 -2.49 3.74 -2.47
N THR A 104 -1.56 3.06 -1.80
CA THR A 104 -0.12 3.32 -1.90
C THR A 104 0.61 2.05 -2.30
N ALA A 105 1.72 2.20 -3.02
CA ALA A 105 2.62 1.11 -3.36
C ALA A 105 4.06 1.54 -3.06
N GLU A 106 4.87 0.60 -2.57
CA GLU A 106 6.30 0.84 -2.37
C GLU A 106 7.04 0.71 -3.72
N ASP A 107 8.06 1.54 -3.94
CA ASP A 107 8.93 1.39 -5.10
C ASP A 107 9.59 0.01 -5.11
N LYS A 108 9.68 -0.59 -6.28
CA LYS A 108 10.28 -1.91 -6.46
C LYS A 108 11.76 -1.80 -6.76
N VAL A 109 12.60 -2.34 -5.89
CA VAL A 109 14.02 -2.47 -6.19
C VAL A 109 14.21 -3.48 -7.32
N TYR A 110 14.90 -3.07 -8.38
CA TYR A 110 15.23 -3.91 -9.53
C TYR A 110 15.97 -5.17 -9.10
N ASN A 111 15.61 -6.30 -9.69
CA ASN A 111 16.28 -7.57 -9.45
C ASN A 111 16.66 -8.22 -10.79
N GLN A 112 17.93 -8.10 -11.16
CA GLN A 112 18.46 -8.66 -12.41
C GLN A 112 18.19 -10.17 -12.61
N LYS A 113 18.04 -10.93 -11.51
CA LYS A 113 17.70 -12.36 -11.58
C LYS A 113 16.22 -12.64 -11.78
N LYS A 114 15.38 -11.63 -11.63
CA LYS A 114 13.93 -11.69 -11.80
C LYS A 114 13.43 -10.44 -12.51
N PRO A 115 13.88 -10.18 -13.75
CA PRO A 115 13.55 -8.93 -14.45
C PRO A 115 12.06 -8.78 -14.75
N LYS A 116 11.30 -9.88 -14.73
CA LYS A 116 9.84 -9.92 -14.94
C LYS A 116 9.02 -9.74 -13.66
N ASP A 117 9.64 -9.59 -12.49
CA ASP A 117 8.95 -9.43 -11.21
C ASP A 117 8.74 -7.96 -10.85
N CYS A 118 7.50 -7.49 -11.02
CA CYS A 118 7.05 -6.16 -10.60
C CYS A 118 6.24 -6.19 -9.29
N SER A 119 6.14 -7.30 -8.60
CA SER A 119 5.36 -7.39 -7.37
C SER A 119 5.92 -6.44 -6.31
N THR A 120 5.04 -5.65 -5.70
CA THR A 120 5.38 -4.72 -4.63
C THR A 120 4.35 -4.78 -3.50
N LYS A 121 4.71 -4.21 -2.36
CA LYS A 121 3.78 -4.09 -1.25
C LYS A 121 2.80 -2.96 -1.50
N VAL A 122 1.52 -3.30 -1.49
CA VAL A 122 0.41 -2.38 -1.66
C VAL A 122 -0.36 -2.25 -0.34
N VAL A 123 -0.75 -1.03 0.00
CA VAL A 123 -1.63 -0.73 1.13
C VAL A 123 -2.79 0.10 0.62
N ILE A 124 -4.02 -0.32 0.93
CA ILE A 124 -5.25 0.41 0.65
C ILE A 124 -5.88 0.77 1.99
N THR A 125 -6.15 2.05 2.21
CA THR A 125 -6.75 2.56 3.44
C THR A 125 -8.08 3.22 3.13
N ASP A 126 -9.15 2.79 3.80
CA ASP A 126 -10.49 3.38 3.73
C ASP A 126 -10.52 4.72 4.51
N GLY A 127 -11.48 5.58 4.20
CA GLY A 127 -11.71 6.86 4.86
C GLY A 127 -11.84 6.81 6.38
N ASP A 128 -12.24 5.66 6.92
CA ASP A 128 -12.25 5.37 8.36
C ASP A 128 -10.85 5.07 8.93
N GLY A 129 -9.78 5.17 8.16
CA GLY A 129 -8.41 4.79 8.54
C GLY A 129 -8.20 3.28 8.64
N LYS A 130 -9.09 2.46 8.11
CA LYS A 130 -8.99 0.99 8.11
C LYS A 130 -8.23 0.48 6.91
N VAL A 131 -7.22 -0.34 7.15
CA VAL A 131 -6.49 -1.03 6.08
C VAL A 131 -7.36 -2.16 5.51
N LEU A 132 -7.53 -2.18 4.20
CA LEU A 132 -8.27 -3.21 3.47
C LEU A 132 -7.40 -4.47 3.32
N LYS A 133 -8.07 -5.65 3.31
CA LYS A 133 -7.41 -6.96 3.27
C LYS A 133 -7.57 -7.63 1.91
N ALA A 134 -6.45 -8.02 1.31
CA ALA A 134 -6.44 -8.81 0.09
C ALA A 134 -7.19 -10.14 0.26
N GLY A 135 -8.03 -10.48 -0.72
CA GLY A 135 -8.87 -11.67 -0.72
C GLY A 135 -10.16 -11.56 0.09
N THR A 136 -10.35 -10.47 0.83
CA THR A 136 -11.58 -10.18 1.59
C THR A 136 -12.24 -8.90 1.08
N ASP A 137 -11.50 -7.81 1.05
CA ASP A 137 -11.97 -6.48 0.69
C ASP A 137 -11.62 -6.10 -0.76
N TYR A 138 -10.59 -6.73 -1.32
CA TYR A 138 -10.21 -6.64 -2.73
C TYR A 138 -9.59 -7.97 -3.21
N GLU A 139 -9.50 -8.17 -4.52
CA GLU A 139 -8.95 -9.40 -5.08
C GLU A 139 -7.46 -9.56 -4.73
N ARG A 140 -7.03 -10.82 -4.50
CA ARG A 140 -5.61 -11.11 -4.18
C ARG A 140 -4.69 -10.87 -5.36
N LYS A 141 -5.19 -11.12 -6.57
CA LYS A 141 -4.44 -10.90 -7.81
C LYS A 141 -4.60 -9.46 -8.22
N LEU A 142 -3.53 -8.70 -8.11
CA LEU A 142 -3.44 -7.34 -8.63
C LEU A 142 -3.14 -7.38 -10.12
N LYS A 143 -3.60 -6.37 -10.86
CA LYS A 143 -3.23 -6.13 -12.25
C LYS A 143 -2.15 -5.08 -12.31
N TYR A 144 -1.22 -5.24 -13.22
CA TYR A 144 -0.12 -4.29 -13.42
C TYR A 144 -0.13 -3.80 -14.87
N PHE A 145 0.21 -2.53 -15.09
CA PHE A 145 0.21 -1.90 -16.41
C PHE A 145 1.46 -1.06 -16.59
N MET A 146 1.99 -1.07 -17.80
CA MET A 146 2.99 -0.11 -18.28
C MET A 146 2.38 0.62 -19.46
N GLU A 147 2.34 1.95 -19.43
CA GLU A 147 1.78 2.78 -20.50
C GLU A 147 0.40 2.28 -20.98
N ASP A 148 -0.53 2.00 -20.07
CA ASP A 148 -1.87 1.47 -20.34
C ASP A 148 -1.95 0.03 -20.90
N THR A 149 -0.81 -0.64 -21.09
CA THR A 149 -0.77 -2.05 -21.49
C THR A 149 -0.65 -2.95 -20.27
N GLU A 150 -1.55 -3.94 -20.14
CA GLU A 150 -1.46 -4.92 -19.04
C GLU A 150 -0.17 -5.74 -19.17
N VAL A 151 0.56 -5.84 -18.07
CA VAL A 151 1.81 -6.59 -17.96
C VAL A 151 1.53 -8.08 -18.13
N SER A 152 2.20 -8.70 -19.11
CA SER A 152 2.17 -10.15 -19.32
C SER A 152 3.31 -10.85 -18.55
N GLY A 153 3.28 -12.20 -18.53
CA GLY A 153 4.37 -13.00 -17.95
C GLY A 153 5.72 -12.85 -18.67
N ASP A 154 5.73 -12.21 -19.84
CA ASP A 154 6.94 -11.99 -20.65
C ASP A 154 7.48 -10.56 -20.58
N THR A 155 6.76 -9.65 -19.91
CA THR A 155 7.20 -8.26 -19.73
C THR A 155 8.43 -8.20 -18.84
N GLU A 156 9.50 -7.60 -19.33
CA GLU A 156 10.71 -7.30 -18.56
C GLU A 156 10.69 -5.85 -18.09
N PHE A 157 11.11 -5.63 -16.85
CA PHE A 157 11.18 -4.30 -16.23
C PHE A 157 12.61 -3.81 -16.18
N HIS A 158 12.76 -2.49 -16.30
CA HIS A 158 14.04 -1.79 -16.23
C HIS A 158 14.00 -0.71 -15.14
N VAL A 159 15.16 -0.34 -14.65
CA VAL A 159 15.28 0.79 -13.73
C VAL A 159 14.79 2.06 -14.40
N GLY A 160 13.88 2.77 -13.73
CA GLY A 160 13.22 3.97 -14.23
C GLY A 160 11.79 3.72 -14.70
N ASP A 161 11.41 2.48 -15.00
CA ASP A 161 10.03 2.17 -15.38
C ASP A 161 9.05 2.59 -14.29
N THR A 162 7.90 3.09 -14.73
CA THR A 162 6.75 3.38 -13.89
C THR A 162 5.67 2.34 -14.15
N VAL A 163 5.25 1.67 -13.10
CA VAL A 163 4.25 0.60 -13.16
C VAL A 163 3.00 1.03 -12.40
N LYS A 164 1.85 1.04 -13.09
CA LYS A 164 0.55 1.23 -12.47
C LYS A 164 0.06 -0.10 -11.92
N VAL A 165 -0.38 -0.12 -10.68
CA VAL A 165 -1.00 -1.28 -10.03
C VAL A 165 -2.46 -1.00 -9.74
N VAL A 166 -3.32 -1.96 -10.08
CA VAL A 166 -4.79 -1.87 -9.94
C VAL A 166 -5.28 -2.97 -9.02
N ALA A 167 -6.12 -2.61 -8.07
CA ALA A 167 -6.84 -3.52 -7.20
C ALA A 167 -8.33 -3.45 -7.48
N SER A 168 -8.99 -4.59 -7.69
CA SER A 168 -10.43 -4.70 -7.90
C SER A 168 -11.13 -5.03 -6.58
N GLY A 169 -12.20 -4.32 -6.24
CA GLY A 169 -13.00 -4.51 -5.04
C GLY A 169 -13.59 -5.92 -4.95
N LYS A 170 -13.83 -6.36 -3.71
CA LYS A 170 -14.43 -7.66 -3.40
C LYS A 170 -15.26 -7.60 -2.14
N GLY A 171 -16.33 -8.42 -2.10
CA GLY A 171 -17.18 -8.55 -0.91
C GLY A 171 -17.94 -7.27 -0.60
N ASN A 172 -17.47 -6.52 0.38
CA ASN A 172 -18.11 -5.25 0.75
C ASN A 172 -17.67 -4.05 -0.11
N TYR A 173 -16.76 -4.27 -1.05
CA TYR A 173 -16.23 -3.25 -1.95
C TYR A 173 -16.43 -3.67 -3.41
N THR A 174 -16.59 -2.69 -4.29
CA THR A 174 -16.71 -2.86 -5.74
C THR A 174 -15.83 -1.84 -6.46
N GLY A 175 -15.78 -1.90 -7.80
CA GLY A 175 -14.96 -0.99 -8.59
C GLY A 175 -13.47 -1.27 -8.50
N GLU A 176 -12.66 -0.33 -8.95
CA GLU A 176 -11.21 -0.45 -9.00
C GLU A 176 -10.52 0.79 -8.44
N ILE A 177 -9.39 0.58 -7.77
CA ILE A 177 -8.50 1.64 -7.33
C ILE A 177 -7.09 1.36 -7.82
N SER A 178 -6.33 2.40 -8.15
CA SER A 178 -4.98 2.26 -8.66
C SER A 178 -4.03 3.27 -8.07
N THR A 179 -2.75 2.91 -8.11
CA THR A 179 -1.62 3.81 -7.84
C THR A 179 -0.44 3.40 -8.73
N SER A 180 0.62 4.19 -8.74
CA SER A 180 1.84 3.84 -9.47
C SER A 180 3.04 3.79 -8.55
N PHE A 181 4.04 2.99 -8.92
CA PHE A 181 5.34 2.90 -8.27
C PHE A 181 6.44 2.83 -9.34
N ARG A 182 7.68 3.05 -8.94
CA ARG A 182 8.83 3.02 -9.84
C ARG A 182 9.68 1.77 -9.61
N ILE A 183 10.32 1.31 -10.68
CA ILE A 183 11.42 0.37 -10.57
C ILE A 183 12.68 1.17 -10.27
N VAL A 184 13.25 0.97 -9.08
CA VAL A 184 14.40 1.74 -8.60
C VAL A 184 15.67 0.90 -8.59
N PRO A 185 16.86 1.51 -8.74
CA PRO A 185 18.11 0.76 -8.81
C PRO A 185 18.43 0.06 -7.49
N THR A 186 19.17 -1.05 -7.60
CA THR A 186 19.75 -1.72 -6.43
C THR A 186 20.90 -0.87 -5.86
N ALA A 187 20.90 -0.64 -4.54
CA ALA A 187 21.89 0.20 -3.90
C ALA A 187 23.31 -0.41 -3.99
N LEU A 188 24.25 0.29 -4.64
CA LEU A 188 25.67 -0.11 -4.74
C LEU A 188 26.33 -0.26 -3.36
N GLY A 189 25.86 0.47 -2.36
CA GLY A 189 26.33 0.35 -0.98
C GLY A 189 26.31 -1.07 -0.42
N LYS A 190 25.39 -1.93 -0.91
CA LYS A 190 25.24 -3.35 -0.54
C LYS A 190 26.25 -4.28 -1.23
N ALA A 191 27.01 -3.79 -2.23
CA ALA A 191 27.96 -4.61 -2.96
C ALA A 191 29.21 -4.90 -2.11
N ALA A 192 29.74 -6.11 -2.21
CA ALA A 192 31.07 -6.45 -1.77
C ALA A 192 32.05 -6.10 -2.91
N ILE A 193 32.86 -5.06 -2.71
CA ILE A 193 33.86 -4.62 -3.70
C ILE A 193 35.21 -4.59 -3.02
N VAL A 194 36.18 -5.28 -3.63
CA VAL A 194 37.55 -5.38 -3.18
C VAL A 194 38.45 -4.93 -4.32
N ILE A 195 39.33 -3.98 -4.04
CA ILE A 195 40.37 -3.50 -4.95
C ILE A 195 41.68 -4.17 -4.55
N LYS A 196 42.46 -4.67 -5.53
CA LYS A 196 43.80 -5.23 -5.34
C LYS A 196 44.71 -4.18 -4.73
N ASP A 197 45.69 -4.65 -3.94
CA ASP A 197 46.78 -3.79 -3.48
C ASP A 197 47.53 -3.21 -4.67
N GLN A 198 47.83 -1.93 -4.62
CA GLN A 198 48.59 -1.19 -5.64
C GLN A 198 50.05 -1.01 -5.19
N VAL A 199 50.92 -0.68 -6.11
CA VAL A 199 52.31 -0.36 -5.83
C VAL A 199 52.54 1.13 -6.06
N TYR A 200 53.30 1.77 -5.19
CA TYR A 200 53.68 3.16 -5.33
C TYR A 200 54.38 3.43 -6.66
N THR A 201 53.90 4.42 -7.42
CA THR A 201 54.39 4.78 -8.75
C THR A 201 55.02 6.17 -8.79
N GLY A 202 54.85 6.98 -7.75
CA GLY A 202 55.22 8.40 -7.74
C GLY A 202 54.11 9.33 -8.23
N ASN A 203 53.04 8.78 -8.86
CA ASN A 203 51.88 9.49 -9.36
C ASN A 203 50.60 8.98 -8.68
N GLU A 204 49.49 9.71 -8.86
CA GLU A 204 48.20 9.23 -8.40
C GLU A 204 47.88 7.89 -9.07
N ILE A 205 47.42 6.91 -8.26
CA ILE A 205 46.98 5.62 -8.75
C ILE A 205 45.73 5.81 -9.61
N SER A 206 45.77 5.24 -10.82
CA SER A 206 44.62 5.18 -11.73
C SER A 206 44.15 3.73 -11.78
N LEU A 207 42.98 3.46 -11.20
CA LEU A 207 42.37 2.13 -11.18
C LEU A 207 41.65 1.84 -12.49
N SER A 208 41.77 0.61 -12.95
CA SER A 208 41.10 0.03 -14.12
C SER A 208 40.20 -1.15 -13.71
N ALA A 209 39.47 -1.72 -14.65
CA ALA A 209 38.63 -2.91 -14.41
C ALA A 209 39.39 -4.07 -13.80
N GLN A 210 40.69 -4.24 -14.16
CA GLN A 210 41.52 -5.35 -13.70
C GLN A 210 41.92 -5.23 -12.23
N ASP A 211 41.80 -4.05 -11.64
CA ASP A 211 42.14 -3.79 -10.24
C ASP A 211 41.04 -4.21 -9.26
N PHE A 212 39.84 -4.44 -9.76
CA PHE A 212 38.72 -4.92 -8.96
C PHE A 212 38.78 -6.46 -8.83
N GLN A 213 39.30 -6.95 -7.69
CA GLN A 213 39.40 -8.38 -7.42
C GLN A 213 38.03 -9.03 -7.18
N THR A 214 37.13 -8.30 -6.55
CA THR A 214 35.75 -8.71 -6.28
C THR A 214 34.84 -7.50 -6.48
N ALA A 215 33.75 -7.68 -7.20
CA ALA A 215 32.64 -6.75 -7.23
C ALA A 215 31.36 -7.57 -7.39
N ARG A 216 30.53 -7.64 -6.34
CA ARG A 216 29.28 -8.42 -6.39
C ARG A 216 28.26 -7.95 -5.36
N ILE A 217 26.99 -8.20 -5.65
CA ILE A 217 25.88 -8.10 -4.71
C ILE A 217 25.38 -9.48 -4.33
N GLY A 218 25.12 -9.71 -3.04
CA GLY A 218 24.73 -11.01 -2.50
C GLY A 218 25.92 -11.89 -2.10
N ASN A 219 25.67 -13.16 -1.88
CA ASN A 219 26.69 -14.09 -1.42
C ASN A 219 27.61 -14.57 -2.55
N ALA A 220 28.71 -15.25 -2.18
CA ALA A 220 29.74 -15.70 -3.12
C ALA A 220 29.24 -16.73 -4.15
N LYS A 221 28.23 -17.55 -3.79
CA LYS A 221 27.76 -18.66 -4.64
C LYS A 221 26.63 -18.24 -5.58
N THR A 222 25.71 -17.41 -5.10
CA THR A 222 24.46 -17.05 -5.81
C THR A 222 24.31 -15.55 -6.06
N GLY A 223 25.28 -14.75 -5.66
CA GLY A 223 25.29 -13.29 -5.90
C GLY A 223 25.43 -12.94 -7.38
N THR A 224 25.20 -11.68 -7.71
CA THR A 224 25.41 -11.11 -9.04
C THR A 224 26.75 -10.41 -9.07
N ASN A 225 27.62 -10.76 -10.02
CA ASN A 225 28.87 -10.03 -10.25
C ASN A 225 28.56 -8.70 -10.92
N LEU A 226 29.31 -7.68 -10.54
CA LEU A 226 29.19 -6.32 -11.08
C LEU A 226 30.38 -6.05 -12.00
N VAL A 227 30.11 -5.35 -13.10
CA VAL A 227 31.08 -5.01 -14.13
C VAL A 227 31.42 -3.52 -14.05
N TYR A 228 32.73 -3.22 -13.91
CA TYR A 228 33.21 -1.84 -13.96
C TYR A 228 32.96 -1.23 -15.35
N GLY A 229 32.40 -0.04 -15.38
CA GLY A 229 32.01 0.65 -16.61
C GLY A 229 30.54 0.40 -17.04
N GLU A 230 29.92 -0.69 -16.57
CA GLU A 230 28.51 -1.04 -16.86
C GLU A 230 27.60 -0.88 -15.65
N ASP A 231 28.04 -1.38 -14.47
CA ASP A 231 27.26 -1.38 -13.24
C ASP A 231 27.70 -0.31 -12.24
N TYR A 232 28.97 0.09 -12.33
CA TYR A 232 29.53 1.16 -11.51
C TYR A 232 30.78 1.77 -12.15
N VAL A 233 31.06 3.02 -11.77
CA VAL A 233 32.23 3.79 -12.22
C VAL A 233 32.90 4.47 -11.03
N ILE A 234 34.13 4.89 -11.21
CA ILE A 234 34.85 5.75 -10.27
C ILE A 234 34.35 7.18 -10.42
N VAL A 235 34.02 7.82 -9.30
CA VAL A 235 33.72 9.25 -9.28
C VAL A 235 35.02 10.03 -9.48
N ALA A 236 35.07 10.87 -10.50
CA ALA A 236 36.25 11.68 -10.82
C ALA A 236 36.67 12.53 -9.60
N GLY A 237 37.98 12.61 -9.34
CA GLY A 237 38.55 13.37 -8.22
C GLY A 237 38.24 12.84 -6.83
N SER A 238 37.70 11.61 -6.71
CA SER A 238 37.31 11.02 -5.44
C SER A 238 38.42 10.28 -4.70
N TYR A 239 39.61 10.14 -5.30
CA TYR A 239 40.73 9.51 -4.65
C TYR A 239 41.17 10.25 -3.36
N ARG A 240 41.47 9.51 -2.31
CA ARG A 240 42.06 10.01 -1.07
C ARG A 240 43.32 9.21 -0.77
N ASN A 241 44.43 9.88 -0.50
CA ASN A 241 45.77 9.28 -0.38
C ASN A 241 46.13 8.42 -1.60
N GLY A 242 45.79 8.88 -2.82
CA GLY A 242 45.99 8.09 -4.06
C GLY A 242 47.42 7.99 -4.53
N ILE A 243 48.40 8.72 -3.92
CA ILE A 243 49.82 8.78 -4.33
C ILE A 243 50.71 7.97 -3.38
N TRP A 244 50.54 8.21 -2.07
CA TRP A 244 51.54 7.75 -1.10
C TRP A 244 51.25 6.35 -0.54
N LYS A 245 52.30 5.62 -0.16
CA LYS A 245 52.21 4.36 0.59
C LYS A 245 51.24 4.50 1.77
N GLY A 246 50.34 3.55 1.92
CA GLY A 246 49.34 3.55 3.00
C GLY A 246 47.97 3.07 2.55
N THR A 247 46.96 3.47 3.29
CA THR A 247 45.56 3.18 2.92
C THR A 247 45.03 4.34 2.08
N ALA A 248 44.65 4.02 0.86
CA ALA A 248 43.93 4.91 -0.04
C ALA A 248 42.44 4.57 -0.08
N SER A 249 41.61 5.45 -0.62
CA SER A 249 40.20 5.18 -0.91
C SER A 249 39.77 5.89 -2.17
N VAL A 250 38.70 5.37 -2.73
CA VAL A 250 38.01 5.92 -3.90
C VAL A 250 36.50 5.80 -3.72
N THR A 251 35.75 6.73 -4.26
CA THR A 251 34.28 6.66 -4.29
C THR A 251 33.82 6.07 -5.62
N LEU A 252 33.00 5.04 -5.54
CA LEU A 252 32.33 4.43 -6.67
C LEU A 252 30.88 4.92 -6.75
N GLN A 253 30.39 5.16 -7.95
CA GLN A 253 29.01 5.50 -8.28
C GLN A 253 28.37 4.33 -9.01
N GLY A 254 27.22 3.85 -8.54
CA GLY A 254 26.40 2.89 -9.26
C GLY A 254 25.74 3.52 -10.47
N ILE A 255 25.68 2.79 -11.58
CA ILE A 255 25.07 3.18 -12.85
C ILE A 255 24.19 2.03 -13.36
N GLY A 256 23.34 2.29 -14.35
CA GLY A 256 22.43 1.30 -14.91
C GLY A 256 21.45 0.75 -13.87
N ASN A 257 21.56 -0.53 -13.60
CA ASN A 257 20.72 -1.25 -12.62
C ASN A 257 21.11 -1.00 -11.15
N TYR A 258 22.15 -0.22 -10.92
CA TYR A 258 22.68 0.08 -9.59
C TYR A 258 22.71 1.58 -9.35
N GLY A 259 22.51 1.98 -8.09
CA GLY A 259 22.45 3.39 -7.72
C GLY A 259 23.17 3.68 -6.41
N GLY A 260 23.33 4.98 -6.14
CA GLY A 260 24.05 5.44 -4.95
C GLY A 260 25.56 5.28 -5.05
N THR A 261 26.25 5.60 -3.97
CA THR A 261 27.71 5.59 -3.92
C THR A 261 28.26 4.60 -2.89
N LYS A 262 29.50 4.20 -3.10
CA LYS A 262 30.27 3.37 -2.15
C LYS A 262 31.71 3.82 -2.09
N ILE A 263 32.21 4.09 -0.88
CA ILE A 263 33.64 4.33 -0.66
C ILE A 263 34.32 2.97 -0.46
N VAL A 264 35.36 2.70 -1.25
CA VAL A 264 36.18 1.48 -1.17
C VAL A 264 37.60 1.87 -0.84
N LYS A 265 38.19 1.14 0.12
CA LYS A 265 39.58 1.31 0.56
C LYS A 265 40.48 0.26 -0.10
N PHE A 266 41.72 0.64 -0.38
CA PHE A 266 42.76 -0.26 -0.87
C PHE A 266 44.13 0.17 -0.31
N LYS A 267 45.14 -0.66 -0.45
CA LYS A 267 46.49 -0.35 0.02
C LYS A 267 47.42 0.02 -1.15
N ILE A 268 48.27 1.02 -0.91
CA ILE A 268 49.43 1.32 -1.76
C ILE A 268 50.67 0.81 -1.01
N LYS A 269 51.34 -0.19 -1.57
CA LYS A 269 52.58 -0.78 -1.05
C LYS A 269 53.79 0.01 -1.53
N ALA A 270 54.89 -0.08 -0.78
CA ALA A 270 56.17 0.45 -1.23
C ALA A 270 56.62 -0.24 -2.54
N LYS A 271 57.29 0.51 -3.41
CA LYS A 271 57.95 -0.06 -4.59
C LYS A 271 59.17 -0.82 -4.15
N PRO A 272 59.34 -2.11 -4.54
CA PRO A 272 60.56 -2.82 -4.29
C PRO A 272 61.75 -2.10 -4.95
N VAL A 273 62.84 -1.95 -4.22
CA VAL A 273 64.14 -1.56 -4.79
C VAL A 273 64.86 -2.88 -5.10
N GLY A 274 65.09 -3.11 -6.38
CA GLY A 274 65.88 -4.26 -6.85
C GLY A 274 67.33 -4.15 -6.49
#